data_cb94c7469a9c3c7f25ceac33c0060428
#
_entry.id   cb94c7469a9c3c7f25ceac33c0060428
#
_cell.length_a   1.000
_cell.length_b   1.000
_cell.length_c   1.000
_cell.angle_alpha   90.00
_cell.angle_beta   90.00
_cell.angle_gamma   90.00
#
_symmetry.space_group_name_H-M   'P 1'
#
loop_
_entity.id
_entity.type
_entity.pdbx_description
1 polymer ?
#
loop_
_entity_poly.entity_id
_entity_poly.type
_entity_poly.pdbx_seq_one_letter_code
_entity_poly.pdbx_strand_id
1 'polypeptide(L)'
;MKAIYALLLICMVITSCNKDKEGRIPEVPVNFRAPLNDPRISGLNSAGGAVVIKGYGVAGLIIYRRPDLAYVAFDRCSSVNPEQSCAVTLDDPNLTATDPCSGAKFSLYDGTPVKAPAKRPLKQYQVIVTNFEISVIN
;
A
#
# COMPACT_ATOMS: atom_id res chain seq x y z
N MET A 1 -0.60 42.60 -37.46
CA MET A 1 -0.58 41.14 -37.72
C MET A 1 0.54 40.39 -37.00
N LYS A 2 1.75 40.94 -36.88
CA LYS A 2 2.86 40.25 -36.17
C LYS A 2 2.66 40.09 -34.64
N ALA A 3 1.93 41.00 -33.99
CA ALA A 3 1.64 40.93 -32.54
C ALA A 3 0.60 39.87 -32.17
N ILE A 4 -0.31 39.54 -33.09
CA ILE A 4 -1.38 38.54 -32.86
C ILE A 4 -0.79 37.12 -32.91
N TYR A 5 0.24 36.89 -33.77
CA TYR A 5 0.93 35.59 -33.82
C TYR A 5 1.79 35.33 -32.57
N ALA A 6 2.36 36.37 -31.95
CA ALA A 6 3.12 36.23 -30.71
C ALA A 6 2.21 35.89 -29.51
N LEU A 7 0.99 36.41 -29.49
CA LEU A 7 0.02 36.11 -28.43
C LEU A 7 -0.55 34.68 -28.55
N LEU A 8 -0.70 34.15 -29.75
CA LEU A 8 -1.19 32.80 -30.03
C LEU A 8 -0.14 31.72 -29.67
N LEU A 9 1.15 32.06 -29.73
CA LEU A 9 2.23 31.11 -29.40
C LEU A 9 2.45 30.92 -27.90
N ILE A 10 2.01 31.88 -27.06
CA ILE A 10 2.14 31.84 -25.59
C ILE A 10 1.08 30.99 -24.94
N CYS A 11 -0.06 30.72 -25.59
CA CYS A 11 -1.15 29.90 -25.02
C CYS A 11 -0.96 28.38 -25.09
N MET A 12 0.15 27.86 -25.65
CA MET A 12 0.34 26.41 -25.87
C MET A 12 1.19 25.69 -24.80
N VAL A 13 1.56 26.31 -23.69
CA VAL A 13 2.56 25.71 -22.76
C VAL A 13 2.02 25.39 -21.37
N ILE A 14 0.71 25.27 -21.16
CA ILE A 14 0.17 24.86 -19.87
C ILE A 14 -0.77 23.65 -19.99
N THR A 15 -0.29 22.58 -20.63
CA THR A 15 -0.79 21.24 -20.34
C THR A 15 0.19 20.57 -19.38
N SER A 16 0.24 21.05 -18.14
CA SER A 16 0.92 20.35 -17.06
C SER A 16 0.18 19.04 -16.81
N CYS A 17 0.80 17.96 -17.23
CA CYS A 17 0.33 16.60 -17.08
C CYS A 17 0.29 16.24 -15.57
N ASN A 18 -0.88 16.30 -14.96
CA ASN A 18 -1.11 15.85 -13.59
C ASN A 18 -1.28 14.30 -13.53
N LYS A 19 -0.50 13.55 -14.34
CA LYS A 19 -0.56 12.09 -14.42
C LYS A 19 0.09 11.35 -13.24
N ASP A 20 0.84 12.05 -12.38
CA ASP A 20 1.63 11.38 -11.34
C ASP A 20 0.84 11.02 -10.08
N LYS A 21 -0.42 11.46 -9.95
CA LYS A 21 -1.26 11.17 -8.78
C LYS A 21 -2.19 9.98 -8.96
N GLU A 22 -2.39 9.53 -10.19
CA GLU A 22 -3.29 8.41 -10.48
C GLU A 22 -2.70 7.09 -9.95
N GLY A 23 -3.46 6.40 -9.10
CA GLY A 23 -3.05 5.14 -8.48
C GLY A 23 -2.09 5.27 -7.30
N ARG A 24 -1.86 6.48 -6.78
CA ARG A 24 -1.06 6.68 -5.58
C ARG A 24 -1.96 6.67 -4.34
N ILE A 25 -1.65 5.79 -3.39
CA ILE A 25 -2.34 5.72 -2.10
C ILE A 25 -2.01 6.98 -1.28
N PRO A 26 -3.01 7.66 -0.67
CA PRO A 26 -2.78 8.86 0.12
C PRO A 26 -1.77 8.66 1.26
N GLU A 27 -1.02 9.72 1.57
CA GLU A 27 -0.15 9.76 2.74
C GLU A 27 -1.00 10.06 3.99
N VAL A 28 -1.10 9.10 4.89
CA VAL A 28 -1.72 9.27 6.21
C VAL A 28 -0.74 8.85 7.29
N PRO A 29 -0.70 9.53 8.44
CA PRO A 29 0.17 9.13 9.54
C PRO A 29 -0.19 7.74 10.05
N VAL A 30 0.83 6.90 10.24
CA VAL A 30 0.69 5.56 10.86
C VAL A 30 1.65 5.46 12.03
N ASN A 31 1.13 5.06 13.18
CA ASN A 31 1.89 4.76 14.38
C ASN A 31 1.19 3.62 15.12
N PHE A 32 1.32 2.41 14.59
CA PHE A 32 0.84 1.20 15.26
C PHE A 32 1.97 0.61 16.10
N ARG A 33 1.67 0.22 17.34
CA ARG A 33 2.59 -0.47 18.23
C ARG A 33 1.86 -1.60 18.94
N ALA A 34 2.56 -2.72 19.10
CA ALA A 34 2.04 -3.86 19.85
C ALA A 34 3.19 -4.64 20.49
N PRO A 35 3.06 -5.06 21.76
CA PRO A 35 3.99 -6.01 22.35
C PRO A 35 3.96 -7.33 21.59
N LEU A 36 5.09 -8.05 21.51
CA LEU A 36 5.19 -9.28 20.71
C LEU A 36 4.24 -10.42 21.17
N ASN A 37 3.73 -10.34 22.38
CA ASN A 37 2.73 -11.27 22.93
C ASN A 37 1.28 -10.80 22.76
N ASP A 38 1.05 -9.72 22.00
CA ASP A 38 -0.31 -9.21 21.73
C ASP A 38 -1.11 -10.24 20.90
N PRO A 39 -2.31 -10.65 21.33
CA PRO A 39 -3.13 -11.59 20.56
C PRO A 39 -3.46 -11.14 19.14
N ARG A 40 -3.53 -9.83 18.89
CA ARG A 40 -3.83 -9.26 17.56
C ARG A 40 -2.76 -9.59 16.51
N ILE A 41 -1.54 -9.84 16.95
CA ILE A 41 -0.39 -10.15 16.07
C ILE A 41 0.07 -11.60 16.19
N SER A 42 -0.67 -12.46 16.87
CA SER A 42 -0.32 -13.88 17.06
C SER A 42 -0.10 -14.64 15.73
N GLY A 43 -0.77 -14.23 14.65
CA GLY A 43 -0.54 -14.76 13.31
C GLY A 43 0.88 -14.55 12.78
N LEU A 44 1.66 -13.65 13.38
CA LEU A 44 3.06 -13.40 12.99
C LEU A 44 4.07 -14.30 13.70
N ASN A 45 3.64 -15.22 14.55
CA ASN A 45 4.53 -16.14 15.28
C ASN A 45 5.25 -17.13 14.34
N SER A 46 4.69 -17.38 13.16
CA SER A 46 5.26 -18.28 12.16
C SER A 46 5.70 -17.53 10.92
N ALA A 47 6.76 -17.99 10.28
CA ALA A 47 7.13 -17.52 8.95
C ALA A 47 5.99 -17.79 7.95
N GLY A 48 5.71 -16.82 7.07
CA GLY A 48 4.55 -16.85 6.17
C GLY A 48 3.23 -16.43 6.83
N GLY A 49 3.25 -16.08 8.12
CA GLY A 49 2.09 -15.59 8.82
C GLY A 49 1.76 -14.13 8.47
N ALA A 50 0.48 -13.81 8.45
CA ALA A 50 -0.01 -12.45 8.21
C ALA A 50 -1.13 -12.09 9.16
N VAL A 51 -1.26 -10.80 9.47
CA VAL A 51 -2.36 -10.26 10.27
C VAL A 51 -2.90 -8.99 9.63
N VAL A 52 -4.18 -8.73 9.89
CA VAL A 52 -4.87 -7.51 9.49
C VAL A 52 -5.12 -6.66 10.73
N ILE A 53 -4.66 -5.42 10.71
CA ILE A 53 -4.89 -4.43 11.76
C ILE A 53 -5.77 -3.32 11.20
N LYS A 54 -6.97 -3.17 11.77
CA LYS A 54 -7.92 -2.13 11.35
C LYS A 54 -7.64 -0.80 12.06
N GLY A 55 -8.09 0.31 11.43
CA GLY A 55 -8.04 1.64 12.05
C GLY A 55 -6.73 2.40 11.87
N TYR A 56 -5.84 1.91 11.02
CA TYR A 56 -4.58 2.56 10.65
C TYR A 56 -4.46 2.68 9.14
N GLY A 57 -3.67 3.66 8.66
CA GLY A 57 -3.53 3.89 7.23
C GLY A 57 -4.84 4.35 6.59
N VAL A 58 -4.98 4.12 5.29
CA VAL A 58 -6.19 4.44 4.53
C VAL A 58 -7.28 3.37 4.72
N ALA A 59 -6.91 2.10 4.62
CA ALA A 59 -7.87 0.98 4.66
C ALA A 59 -7.51 -0.12 5.68
N GLY A 60 -6.61 0.17 6.59
CA GLY A 60 -6.04 -0.79 7.53
C GLY A 60 -4.65 -1.26 7.10
N LEU A 61 -3.99 -2.04 7.95
CA LEU A 61 -2.67 -2.60 7.68
C LEU A 61 -2.75 -4.11 7.45
N ILE A 62 -1.90 -4.61 6.57
CA ILE A 62 -1.44 -6.00 6.56
C ILE A 62 -0.02 -5.99 7.07
N ILE A 63 0.26 -6.78 8.10
CA ILE A 63 1.62 -7.07 8.55
C ILE A 63 1.90 -8.53 8.19
N TYR A 64 3.02 -8.78 7.53
CA TYR A 64 3.40 -10.10 7.05
C TYR A 64 4.81 -10.46 7.53
N ARG A 65 4.96 -11.66 8.06
CA ARG A 65 6.26 -12.22 8.40
C ARG A 65 6.75 -13.08 7.24
N ARG A 66 7.74 -12.57 6.52
CA ARG A 66 8.31 -13.25 5.35
C ARG A 66 9.00 -14.56 5.74
N PRO A 67 9.21 -15.49 4.77
CA PRO A 67 9.97 -16.72 5.00
C PRO A 67 11.41 -16.49 5.47
N ASP A 68 12.03 -15.36 5.09
CA ASP A 68 13.36 -14.94 5.54
C ASP A 68 13.35 -14.29 6.95
N LEU A 69 12.20 -14.38 7.65
CA LEU A 69 11.94 -13.86 8.99
C LEU A 69 11.84 -12.33 9.09
N ALA A 70 12.01 -11.60 8.00
CA ALA A 70 11.76 -10.16 7.98
C ALA A 70 10.27 -9.84 8.07
N TYR A 71 9.93 -8.70 8.64
CA TYR A 71 8.56 -8.21 8.71
C TYR A 71 8.36 -7.08 7.70
N VAL A 72 7.24 -7.11 7.02
CA VAL A 72 6.78 -6.04 6.12
C VAL A 72 5.36 -5.64 6.47
N ALA A 73 5.02 -4.40 6.21
CA ALA A 73 3.68 -3.89 6.44
C ALA A 73 3.21 -3.05 5.25
N PHE A 74 1.95 -3.23 4.87
CA PHE A 74 1.33 -2.54 3.75
C PHE A 74 0.02 -1.90 4.19
N ASP A 75 -0.35 -0.77 3.56
CA ASP A 75 -1.73 -0.31 3.59
C ASP A 75 -2.60 -1.30 2.80
N ARG A 76 -3.77 -1.61 3.34
CA ARG A 76 -4.75 -2.45 2.65
C ARG A 76 -5.44 -1.74 1.50
N CYS A 77 -5.27 -0.42 1.37
CA CYS A 77 -5.82 0.32 0.25
C CYS A 77 -5.21 -0.18 -1.06
N SER A 78 -6.06 -0.67 -1.96
CA SER A 78 -5.62 -1.09 -3.29
C SER A 78 -5.03 0.10 -4.05
N SER A 79 -3.92 -0.13 -4.76
CA SER A 79 -3.37 0.86 -5.70
C SER A 79 -4.15 0.96 -7.01
N VAL A 80 -5.16 0.10 -7.18
CA VAL A 80 -6.15 0.22 -8.27
C VAL A 80 -7.29 1.10 -7.77
N ASN A 81 -7.44 2.30 -8.35
CA ASN A 81 -8.43 3.28 -7.94
C ASN A 81 -8.42 3.57 -6.43
N PRO A 82 -7.32 4.12 -5.88
CA PRO A 82 -7.15 4.32 -4.43
C PRO A 82 -8.22 5.21 -3.81
N GLU A 83 -8.86 6.08 -4.60
CA GLU A 83 -9.98 6.92 -4.18
C GLU A 83 -11.21 6.12 -3.72
N GLN A 84 -11.34 4.88 -4.16
CA GLN A 84 -12.40 3.96 -3.71
C GLN A 84 -12.09 3.34 -2.34
N SER A 85 -10.84 3.49 -1.86
CA SER A 85 -10.35 2.91 -0.59
C SER A 85 -10.65 1.41 -0.45
N CYS A 86 -10.61 0.67 -1.57
CA CYS A 86 -10.89 -0.75 -1.58
C CYS A 86 -9.82 -1.50 -0.80
N ALA A 87 -10.21 -2.17 0.28
CA ALA A 87 -9.29 -2.89 1.15
C ALA A 87 -8.99 -4.28 0.58
N VAL A 88 -7.72 -4.55 0.27
CA VAL A 88 -7.31 -5.89 -0.17
C VAL A 88 -7.49 -6.90 0.97
N THR A 89 -7.76 -8.14 0.59
CA THR A 89 -7.97 -9.28 1.49
C THR A 89 -6.83 -10.29 1.33
N LEU A 90 -6.44 -10.93 2.42
CA LEU A 90 -5.43 -11.98 2.39
C LEU A 90 -5.96 -13.20 1.62
N ASP A 91 -5.13 -13.76 0.79
CA ASP A 91 -5.38 -15.05 0.14
C ASP A 91 -4.83 -16.20 1.01
N ASP A 92 -5.34 -17.40 0.83
CA ASP A 92 -4.81 -18.61 1.46
C ASP A 92 -3.95 -19.40 0.42
N PRO A 93 -2.71 -19.74 0.74
CA PRO A 93 -1.88 -19.29 1.85
C PRO A 93 -1.47 -17.82 1.71
N ASN A 94 -0.98 -17.17 2.77
CA ASN A 94 -0.62 -15.74 2.83
C ASN A 94 0.57 -15.37 1.92
N LEU A 95 0.48 -15.66 0.62
CA LEU A 95 1.48 -15.28 -0.38
C LEU A 95 1.08 -14.01 -1.13
N THR A 96 -0.23 -13.82 -1.26
CA THR A 96 -0.81 -12.70 -2.00
C THR A 96 -1.99 -12.09 -1.24
N ALA A 97 -2.37 -10.89 -1.65
CA ALA A 97 -3.63 -10.26 -1.26
C ALA A 97 -4.41 -9.86 -2.52
N THR A 98 -5.71 -10.03 -2.47
CA THR A 98 -6.62 -9.73 -3.59
C THR A 98 -7.43 -8.47 -3.31
N ASP A 99 -7.50 -7.60 -4.29
CA ASP A 99 -8.44 -6.48 -4.33
C ASP A 99 -9.83 -7.00 -4.75
N PRO A 100 -10.82 -7.01 -3.85
CA PRO A 100 -12.15 -7.53 -4.16
C PRO A 100 -12.93 -6.65 -5.16
N CYS A 101 -12.52 -5.39 -5.35
CA CYS A 101 -13.19 -4.47 -6.27
C CYS A 101 -12.75 -4.67 -7.71
N SER A 102 -11.47 -4.98 -7.95
CA SER A 102 -10.90 -5.09 -9.31
C SER A 102 -10.46 -6.51 -9.67
N GLY A 103 -10.28 -7.39 -8.68
CA GLY A 103 -9.68 -8.71 -8.87
C GLY A 103 -8.16 -8.69 -9.02
N ALA A 104 -7.53 -7.53 -8.88
CA ALA A 104 -6.07 -7.41 -8.86
C ALA A 104 -5.47 -8.16 -7.68
N LYS A 105 -4.24 -8.65 -7.84
CA LYS A 105 -3.50 -9.29 -6.75
C LYS A 105 -2.13 -8.67 -6.56
N PHE A 106 -1.67 -8.72 -5.30
CA PHE A 106 -0.40 -8.18 -4.87
C PHE A 106 0.38 -9.23 -4.07
N SER A 107 1.67 -9.29 -4.28
CA SER A 107 2.58 -10.11 -3.48
C SER A 107 2.69 -9.57 -2.06
N LEU A 108 2.61 -10.42 -1.04
CA LEU A 108 2.87 -10.00 0.34
C LEU A 108 4.36 -9.96 0.66
N TYR A 109 5.21 -10.48 -0.23
CA TYR A 109 6.66 -10.44 -0.03
C TYR A 109 7.22 -9.01 -0.12
N ASP A 110 6.71 -8.21 -1.07
CA ASP A 110 7.23 -6.88 -1.41
C ASP A 110 6.13 -5.88 -1.84
N GLY A 111 4.85 -6.28 -1.84
CA GLY A 111 3.72 -5.45 -2.23
C GLY A 111 3.53 -5.31 -3.74
N THR A 112 4.36 -5.93 -4.58
CA THR A 112 4.30 -5.75 -6.03
C THR A 112 3.05 -6.35 -6.67
N PRO A 113 2.56 -5.80 -7.80
CA PRO A 113 1.46 -6.38 -8.54
C PRO A 113 1.81 -7.75 -9.12
N VAL A 114 0.95 -8.74 -8.94
CA VAL A 114 1.09 -10.08 -9.54
C VAL A 114 -0.08 -10.46 -10.45
N LYS A 115 -1.15 -9.66 -10.43
CA LYS A 115 -2.29 -9.81 -11.34
C LYS A 115 -2.88 -8.47 -11.73
N ALA A 116 -3.16 -8.31 -13.04
CA ALA A 116 -3.88 -7.14 -13.57
C ALA A 116 -5.26 -6.96 -12.89
N PRO A 117 -5.79 -5.73 -12.80
CA PRO A 117 -5.31 -4.50 -13.42
C PRO A 117 -4.27 -3.72 -12.62
N ALA A 118 -3.73 -4.26 -11.51
CA ALA A 118 -2.72 -3.58 -10.72
C ALA A 118 -1.46 -3.27 -11.55
N LYS A 119 -0.98 -2.04 -11.44
CA LYS A 119 0.24 -1.54 -12.12
C LYS A 119 1.25 -0.98 -11.13
N ARG A 120 0.82 -0.65 -9.92
CA ARG A 120 1.65 -0.06 -8.86
C ARG A 120 1.59 -0.96 -7.63
N PRO A 121 2.65 -1.00 -6.80
CA PRO A 121 2.64 -1.79 -5.57
C PRO A 121 1.66 -1.20 -4.54
N LEU A 122 1.36 -1.99 -3.53
CA LEU A 122 0.75 -1.49 -2.30
C LEU A 122 1.69 -0.51 -1.60
N LYS A 123 1.12 0.42 -0.84
CA LYS A 123 1.92 1.33 -0.02
C LYS A 123 2.54 0.54 1.13
N GLN A 124 3.86 0.58 1.21
CA GLN A 124 4.64 -0.06 2.28
C GLN A 124 4.96 0.94 3.39
N TYR A 125 4.90 0.47 4.63
CA TYR A 125 5.29 1.19 5.83
C TYR A 125 6.57 0.62 6.43
N GLN A 126 7.27 1.42 7.19
CA GLN A 126 8.44 0.96 7.93
C GLN A 126 8.01 0.08 9.10
N VAL A 127 8.68 -1.07 9.26
CA VAL A 127 8.47 -1.96 10.41
C VAL A 127 9.74 -1.98 11.25
N ILE A 128 9.59 -1.76 12.54
CA ILE A 128 10.65 -1.83 13.52
C ILE A 128 10.26 -2.91 14.53
N VAL A 129 11.14 -3.89 14.72
CA VAL A 129 10.93 -4.97 15.69
C VAL A 129 12.06 -4.94 16.71
N THR A 130 11.69 -4.91 17.97
CA THR A 130 12.60 -5.02 19.12
C THR A 130 12.37 -6.37 19.82
N ASN A 131 13.08 -6.61 20.92
CA ASN A 131 12.84 -7.80 21.74
C ASN A 131 11.47 -7.82 22.44
N PHE A 132 10.75 -6.69 22.45
CA PHE A 132 9.52 -6.51 23.23
C PHE A 132 8.31 -6.13 22.39
N GLU A 133 8.51 -5.42 21.28
CA GLU A 133 7.41 -4.87 20.51
C GLU A 133 7.69 -4.83 19.00
N ILE A 134 6.62 -4.80 18.23
CA ILE A 134 6.60 -4.44 16.81
C ILE A 134 5.96 -3.08 16.64
N SER A 135 6.56 -2.23 15.82
CA SER A 135 6.05 -0.92 15.46
C SER A 135 5.94 -0.79 13.94
N VAL A 136 4.84 -0.21 13.46
CA VAL A 136 4.62 0.15 12.05
C VAL A 136 4.42 1.65 11.97
N ILE A 137 5.28 2.33 11.25
CA ILE A 137 5.32 3.79 11.15
C ILE A 137 5.56 4.23 9.69
N ASN A 138 5.23 5.49 9.40
CA ASN A 138 5.64 6.18 8.17
C ASN A 138 6.34 7.50 8.48
#